data_7023aea90db4dd32c6669ab1fe9eb062
#
_entry.id   7023aea90db4dd32c6669ab1fe9eb062
#
_cell.length_a   1.000
_cell.length_b   1.000
_cell.length_c   1.000
_cell.angle_alpha   90.00
_cell.angle_beta   90.00
_cell.angle_gamma   90.00
#
_symmetry.space_group_name_H-M   'P 1'
#
loop_
_entity.id
_entity.type
_entity.pdbx_description
1 polymer ?
#
loop_
_entity_poly.entity_id
_entity_poly.type
_entity_poly.pdbx_seq_one_letter_code
_entity_poly.pdbx_strand_id
1 'polypeptide(L)'
;NIIRRRLGEIVFHDAEKLAFLNQCTHKYICAEVDRQIAKAEKENTARAVILDAPLLLEAGLESRCDTVWVVYADPEVRAKRVMARDGVSYDLAKARIANQKSWEEYKESASVVIDNSKELAYLQGQLDEILKTI
;
A
#
# COMPACT_ATOMS: atom_id res chain seq x y z
N ASN A 1 -8.54 25.20 2.68
CA ASN A 1 -7.45 24.25 2.94
C ASN A 1 -7.90 23.23 3.98
N ILE A 2 -7.80 21.93 3.64
CA ILE A 2 -8.11 20.84 4.58
C ILE A 2 -6.94 20.68 5.55
N ILE A 3 -7.20 20.79 6.85
CA ILE A 3 -6.22 20.49 7.88
C ILE A 3 -6.24 18.97 8.14
N ARG A 4 -5.36 18.23 7.48
CA ARG A 4 -5.31 16.75 7.51
C ARG A 4 -5.28 16.16 8.92
N ARG A 5 -4.56 16.78 9.87
CA ARG A 5 -4.50 16.32 11.26
C ARG A 5 -5.88 16.35 11.92
N ARG A 6 -6.62 17.46 11.80
CA ARG A 6 -7.99 17.57 12.36
C ARG A 6 -8.96 16.62 11.70
N LEU A 7 -8.87 16.45 10.39
CA LEU A 7 -9.69 15.47 9.69
C LEU A 7 -9.40 14.05 10.19
N GLY A 8 -8.13 13.69 10.35
CA GLY A 8 -7.74 12.39 10.91
C GLY A 8 -8.27 12.18 12.34
N GLU A 9 -8.18 13.18 13.21
CA GLU A 9 -8.72 13.13 14.57
C GLU A 9 -10.23 12.84 14.59
N ILE A 10 -10.97 13.31 13.58
CA ILE A 10 -12.42 13.07 13.47
C ILE A 10 -12.73 11.68 12.92
N VAL A 11 -12.07 11.29 11.81
CA VAL A 11 -12.48 10.09 11.06
C VAL A 11 -11.89 8.80 11.63
N PHE A 12 -10.70 8.82 12.24
CA PHE A 12 -10.09 7.60 12.78
C PHE A 12 -10.71 7.13 14.09
N HIS A 13 -11.57 7.93 14.70
CA HIS A 13 -12.34 7.54 15.90
C HIS A 13 -13.83 7.25 15.59
N ASP A 14 -14.21 7.27 14.30
CA ASP A 14 -15.58 7.11 13.87
C ASP A 14 -15.64 6.38 12.53
N ALA A 15 -16.00 5.10 12.58
CA ALA A 15 -16.01 4.22 11.41
C ALA A 15 -16.96 4.71 10.30
N GLU A 16 -18.10 5.31 10.66
CA GLU A 16 -19.07 5.82 9.68
C GLU A 16 -18.50 7.04 8.93
N LYS A 17 -17.86 7.96 9.66
CA LYS A 17 -17.21 9.12 9.06
C LYS A 17 -16.01 8.72 8.19
N LEU A 18 -15.25 7.71 8.61
CA LEU A 18 -14.15 7.18 7.80
C LEU A 18 -14.69 6.55 6.51
N ALA A 19 -15.76 5.74 6.60
CA ALA A 19 -16.40 5.14 5.43
C ALA A 19 -16.93 6.21 4.47
N PHE A 20 -17.59 7.26 5.01
CA PHE A 20 -18.07 8.39 4.21
C PHE A 20 -16.93 9.14 3.52
N LEU A 21 -15.83 9.43 4.22
CA LEU A 21 -14.65 10.06 3.63
C LEU A 21 -14.08 9.20 2.50
N ASN A 22 -13.94 7.90 2.73
CA ASN A 22 -13.46 6.95 1.73
C ASN A 22 -14.39 6.94 0.50
N GLN A 23 -15.69 6.86 0.69
CA GLN A 23 -16.66 6.92 -0.40
C GLN A 23 -16.54 8.22 -1.22
N CYS A 24 -16.35 9.35 -0.54
CA CYS A 24 -16.19 10.63 -1.21
C CYS A 24 -14.89 10.73 -2.01
N THR A 25 -13.80 10.13 -1.53
CA THR A 25 -12.46 10.28 -2.12
C THR A 25 -12.14 9.20 -3.14
N HIS A 26 -12.54 7.95 -2.92
CA HIS A 26 -12.17 6.81 -3.77
C HIS A 26 -12.56 7.02 -5.24
N LYS A 27 -13.75 7.55 -5.51
CA LYS A 27 -14.18 7.81 -6.89
C LYS A 27 -13.26 8.75 -7.66
N TYR A 28 -12.72 9.77 -6.98
CA TYR A 28 -11.78 10.71 -7.60
C TYR A 28 -10.39 10.10 -7.74
N ILE A 29 -9.96 9.32 -6.75
CA ILE A 29 -8.69 8.58 -6.79
C ILE A 29 -8.72 7.58 -7.94
N CYS A 30 -9.78 6.77 -8.05
CA CYS A 30 -9.93 5.80 -9.13
C CYS A 30 -9.94 6.47 -10.51
N ALA A 31 -10.69 7.56 -10.68
CA ALA A 31 -10.73 8.29 -11.93
C ALA A 31 -9.35 8.88 -12.31
N GLU A 32 -8.60 9.37 -11.34
CA GLU A 32 -7.24 9.87 -11.59
C GLU A 32 -6.26 8.73 -11.91
N VAL A 33 -6.36 7.59 -11.24
CA VAL A 33 -5.58 6.39 -11.56
C VAL A 33 -5.86 5.95 -13.01
N ASP A 34 -7.13 5.81 -13.39
CA ASP A 34 -7.53 5.41 -14.74
C ASP A 34 -6.99 6.40 -15.78
N ARG A 35 -7.03 7.71 -15.49
CA ARG A 35 -6.48 8.76 -16.37
C ARG A 35 -4.97 8.65 -16.53
N GLN A 36 -4.23 8.35 -15.45
CA GLN A 36 -2.77 8.21 -15.48
C GLN A 36 -2.35 6.96 -16.24
N ILE A 37 -3.05 5.83 -16.03
CA ILE A 37 -2.80 4.60 -16.78
C ILE A 37 -3.01 4.83 -18.26
N ALA A 38 -4.17 5.37 -18.68
CA ALA A 38 -4.48 5.64 -20.08
C ALA A 38 -3.47 6.61 -20.73
N LYS A 39 -2.94 7.57 -19.95
CA LYS A 39 -1.89 8.47 -20.44
C LYS A 39 -0.59 7.70 -20.71
N ALA A 40 -0.15 6.85 -19.78
CA ALA A 40 1.08 6.07 -19.91
C ALA A 40 0.98 5.08 -21.10
N GLU A 41 -0.18 4.43 -21.27
CA GLU A 41 -0.45 3.55 -22.41
C GLU A 41 -0.35 4.30 -23.75
N LYS A 42 -0.94 5.49 -23.81
CA LYS A 42 -0.89 6.32 -25.02
C LYS A 42 0.52 6.78 -25.36
N GLU A 43 1.31 7.13 -24.37
CA GLU A 43 2.70 7.56 -24.54
C GLU A 43 3.61 6.40 -24.96
N ASN A 44 3.28 5.16 -24.56
CA ASN A 44 3.98 3.91 -24.90
C ASN A 44 5.51 3.98 -24.74
N THR A 45 5.97 4.67 -23.70
CA THR A 45 7.40 4.89 -23.41
C THR A 45 7.92 4.03 -22.28
N ALA A 46 7.02 3.49 -21.46
CA ALA A 46 7.33 2.70 -20.29
C ALA A 46 7.06 1.21 -20.52
N ARG A 47 7.89 0.33 -19.97
CA ARG A 47 7.67 -1.12 -20.00
C ARG A 47 6.56 -1.56 -19.06
N ALA A 48 6.37 -0.83 -17.97
CA ALA A 48 5.36 -1.09 -16.96
C ALA A 48 4.92 0.22 -16.28
N VAL A 49 3.73 0.21 -15.73
CA VAL A 49 3.19 1.26 -14.85
C VAL A 49 3.07 0.70 -13.45
N ILE A 50 3.64 1.37 -12.47
CA ILE A 50 3.57 0.95 -11.07
C ILE A 50 2.54 1.80 -10.35
N LEU A 51 1.52 1.15 -9.80
CA LEU A 51 0.54 1.76 -8.90
C LEU A 51 0.97 1.50 -7.46
N ASP A 52 1.64 2.47 -6.84
CA ASP A 52 2.01 2.42 -5.42
C ASP A 52 0.87 2.96 -4.56
N ALA A 53 0.10 2.05 -3.97
CA ALA A 53 -1.07 2.37 -3.17
C ALA A 53 -1.12 1.50 -1.90
N PRO A 54 -0.90 2.08 -0.70
CA PRO A 54 -0.96 1.35 0.57
C PRO A 54 -2.32 0.69 0.86
N LEU A 55 -3.39 1.22 0.27
CA LEU A 55 -4.76 0.73 0.41
C LEU A 55 -5.30 0.20 -0.94
N LEU A 56 -4.45 -0.42 -1.73
CA LEU A 56 -4.80 -0.92 -3.07
C LEU A 56 -5.99 -1.88 -3.02
N LEU A 57 -5.94 -2.86 -2.13
CA LEU A 57 -6.99 -3.88 -1.98
C LEU A 57 -8.27 -3.31 -1.35
N GLU A 58 -8.12 -2.42 -0.38
CA GLU A 58 -9.24 -1.77 0.30
C GLU A 58 -10.02 -0.84 -0.65
N ALA A 59 -9.34 -0.27 -1.63
CA ALA A 59 -9.94 0.60 -2.64
C ALA A 59 -10.42 -0.14 -3.90
N GLY A 60 -10.21 -1.47 -3.99
CA GLY A 60 -10.57 -2.27 -5.16
C GLY A 60 -9.76 -1.92 -6.42
N LEU A 61 -8.54 -1.40 -6.23
CA LEU A 61 -7.68 -0.97 -7.33
C LEU A 61 -6.88 -2.12 -7.95
N GLU A 62 -6.85 -3.30 -7.29
CA GLU A 62 -6.19 -4.50 -7.81
C GLU A 62 -6.76 -4.95 -9.16
N SER A 63 -8.04 -4.67 -9.40
CA SER A 63 -8.70 -4.98 -10.69
C SER A 63 -8.13 -4.21 -11.89
N ARG A 64 -7.33 -3.18 -11.64
CA ARG A 64 -6.63 -2.38 -12.65
C ARG A 64 -5.20 -2.83 -12.92
N CYS A 65 -4.75 -3.85 -12.20
CA CYS A 65 -3.38 -4.34 -12.24
C CYS A 65 -3.33 -5.71 -12.94
N ASP A 66 -2.39 -5.90 -13.84
CA ASP A 66 -2.10 -7.23 -14.40
C ASP A 66 -1.50 -8.16 -13.35
N THR A 67 -0.73 -7.57 -12.43
CA THR A 67 -0.11 -8.28 -11.30
C THR A 67 -0.14 -7.43 -10.05
N VAL A 68 -0.33 -8.08 -8.89
CA VAL A 68 -0.27 -7.43 -7.58
C VAL A 68 0.97 -7.92 -6.85
N TRP A 69 1.85 -7.00 -6.47
CA TRP A 69 3.05 -7.29 -5.70
C TRP A 69 2.84 -6.87 -4.26
N VAL A 70 3.02 -7.80 -3.35
CA VAL A 70 2.89 -7.55 -1.92
C VAL A 70 4.25 -7.61 -1.26
N VAL A 71 4.61 -6.51 -0.58
CA VAL A 71 5.84 -6.44 0.20
C VAL A 71 5.56 -6.94 1.62
N TYR A 72 6.15 -8.08 1.92
CA TYR A 72 6.10 -8.68 3.26
C TYR A 72 7.30 -8.23 4.10
N ALA A 73 7.11 -8.08 5.37
CA ALA A 73 8.19 -8.08 6.35
C ALA A 73 7.71 -8.72 7.65
N ASP A 74 8.62 -9.42 8.32
CA ASP A 74 8.38 -10.02 9.63
C ASP A 74 7.75 -9.01 10.60
N PRO A 75 6.71 -9.38 11.37
CA PRO A 75 6.01 -8.47 12.27
C PRO A 75 6.91 -7.73 13.25
N GLU A 76 7.94 -8.39 13.78
CA GLU A 76 8.88 -7.75 14.71
C GLU A 76 9.79 -6.74 13.98
N VAL A 77 10.20 -7.05 12.76
CA VAL A 77 10.95 -6.12 11.91
C VAL A 77 10.11 -4.89 11.58
N ARG A 78 8.83 -5.09 11.25
CA ARG A 78 7.88 -4.00 11.00
C ARG A 78 7.70 -3.12 12.23
N ALA A 79 7.49 -3.72 13.41
CA ALA A 79 7.31 -2.98 14.65
C ALA A 79 8.55 -2.11 14.96
N LYS A 80 9.75 -2.67 14.86
CA LYS A 80 11.00 -1.93 15.06
C LYS A 80 11.16 -0.77 14.07
N ARG A 81 10.82 -0.98 12.80
CA ARG A 81 10.87 0.08 11.76
C ARG A 81 9.87 1.20 12.04
N VAL A 82 8.66 0.88 12.46
CA VAL A 82 7.63 1.88 12.84
C VAL A 82 8.08 2.68 14.05
N MET A 83 8.62 2.03 15.09
CA MET A 83 9.18 2.70 16.26
C MET A 83 10.28 3.68 15.89
N ALA A 84 11.24 3.24 15.05
CA ALA A 84 12.38 4.07 14.63
C ALA A 84 11.94 5.28 13.77
N ARG A 85 10.97 5.07 12.87
CA ARG A 85 10.49 6.12 11.96
C ARG A 85 9.63 7.16 12.67
N ASP A 86 8.72 6.71 13.53
CA ASP A 86 7.64 7.55 14.09
C ASP A 86 7.89 7.95 15.56
N GLY A 87 8.93 7.41 16.20
CA GLY A 87 9.24 7.69 17.61
C GLY A 87 8.18 7.18 18.59
N VAL A 88 7.47 6.10 18.25
CA VAL A 88 6.38 5.56 19.06
C VAL A 88 6.81 4.34 19.88
N SER A 89 6.03 3.99 20.91
CA SER A 89 6.26 2.78 21.69
C SER A 89 6.00 1.51 20.86
N TYR A 90 6.55 0.39 21.32
CA TYR A 90 6.34 -0.93 20.71
C TYR A 90 4.85 -1.31 20.66
N ASP A 91 4.10 -1.09 21.75
CA ASP A 91 2.68 -1.41 21.83
C ASP A 91 1.87 -0.61 20.82
N LEU A 92 2.19 0.68 20.65
CA LEU A 92 1.54 1.54 19.66
C LEU A 92 1.91 1.13 18.23
N ALA A 93 3.15 0.72 17.98
CA ALA A 93 3.58 0.19 16.70
C ALA A 93 2.80 -1.10 16.35
N LYS A 94 2.67 -2.02 17.29
CA LYS A 94 1.90 -3.27 17.12
C LYS A 94 0.41 -2.99 16.88
N ALA A 95 -0.20 -2.07 17.62
CA ALA A 95 -1.59 -1.68 17.42
C ALA A 95 -1.83 -1.11 16.00
N ARG A 96 -0.91 -0.29 15.49
CA ARG A 96 -0.99 0.23 14.11
C ARG A 96 -0.90 -0.89 13.07
N ILE A 97 -0.02 -1.86 13.27
CA ILE A 97 0.13 -3.01 12.37
C ILE A 97 -1.13 -3.88 12.40
N ALA A 98 -1.74 -4.09 13.56
CA ALA A 98 -2.95 -4.89 13.72
C ALA A 98 -4.19 -4.27 13.06
N ASN A 99 -4.19 -2.97 12.78
CA ASN A 99 -5.27 -2.29 12.06
C ASN A 99 -5.21 -2.46 10.53
N GLN A 100 -4.17 -3.10 10.00
CA GLN A 100 -4.08 -3.46 8.59
C GLN A 100 -4.71 -4.84 8.35
N LYS A 101 -4.98 -5.17 7.10
CA LYS A 101 -5.35 -6.53 6.70
C LYS A 101 -4.32 -7.55 7.18
N SER A 102 -4.76 -8.79 7.42
CA SER A 102 -3.89 -9.89 7.79
C SER A 102 -2.93 -10.25 6.65
N TRP A 103 -1.85 -10.92 6.99
CA TRP A 103 -0.91 -11.43 5.98
C TRP A 103 -1.60 -12.40 5.02
N GLU A 104 -2.50 -13.24 5.52
CA GLU A 104 -3.26 -14.22 4.75
C GLU A 104 -4.11 -13.53 3.68
N GLU A 105 -4.81 -12.45 4.03
CA GLU A 105 -5.61 -11.66 3.09
C GLU A 105 -4.76 -11.02 1.98
N TYR A 106 -3.60 -10.46 2.34
CA TYR A 106 -2.69 -9.90 1.33
C TYR A 106 -2.10 -10.99 0.42
N LYS A 107 -1.74 -12.14 1.00
CA LYS A 107 -1.16 -13.27 0.27
C LYS A 107 -2.11 -13.85 -0.77
N GLU A 108 -3.40 -13.93 -0.48
CA GLU A 108 -4.42 -14.39 -1.42
C GLU A 108 -4.52 -13.54 -2.68
N SER A 109 -4.28 -12.24 -2.55
CA SER A 109 -4.31 -11.28 -3.66
C SER A 109 -2.96 -11.13 -4.37
N ALA A 110 -1.88 -11.67 -3.81
CA ALA A 110 -0.54 -11.46 -4.31
C ALA A 110 -0.22 -12.37 -5.51
N SER A 111 0.17 -11.77 -6.63
CA SER A 111 0.84 -12.48 -7.73
C SER A 111 2.32 -12.71 -7.41
N VAL A 112 2.93 -11.78 -6.70
CA VAL A 112 4.34 -11.81 -6.27
C VAL A 112 4.44 -11.35 -4.82
N VAL A 113 5.24 -12.06 -4.04
CA VAL A 113 5.60 -11.67 -2.66
C VAL A 113 7.07 -11.28 -2.62
N ILE A 114 7.34 -10.09 -2.10
CA ILE A 114 8.69 -9.55 -1.91
C ILE A 114 8.99 -9.53 -0.41
N ASP A 115 9.97 -10.31 0.04
CA ASP A 115 10.36 -10.34 1.45
C ASP A 115 11.36 -9.21 1.77
N ASN A 116 10.88 -8.24 2.54
CA ASN A 116 11.65 -7.12 3.05
C ASN A 116 12.01 -7.27 4.55
N SER A 117 12.16 -8.50 5.02
CA SER A 117 12.54 -8.77 6.43
C SER A 117 14.03 -8.63 6.69
N LYS A 118 14.86 -8.74 5.64
CA LYS A 118 16.31 -8.78 5.71
C LYS A 118 16.97 -7.47 5.26
N GLU A 119 18.26 -7.53 4.98
CA GLU A 119 19.04 -6.40 4.47
C GLU A 119 18.68 -6.02 3.03
N LEU A 120 19.08 -4.80 2.65
CA LEU A 120 18.75 -4.21 1.35
C LEU A 120 19.27 -5.05 0.16
N ALA A 121 20.43 -5.67 0.30
CA ALA A 121 21.02 -6.51 -0.77
C ALA A 121 20.13 -7.72 -1.10
N TYR A 122 19.50 -8.33 -0.09
CA TYR A 122 18.55 -9.43 -0.29
C TYR A 122 17.29 -8.96 -1.02
N LEU A 123 16.75 -7.81 -0.64
CA LEU A 123 15.61 -7.19 -1.34
C LEU A 123 15.94 -6.88 -2.80
N GLN A 124 17.12 -6.30 -3.05
CA GLN A 124 17.60 -5.97 -4.40
C GLN A 124 17.66 -7.22 -5.29
N GLY A 125 18.23 -8.32 -4.78
CA GLY A 125 18.31 -9.57 -5.53
C GLY A 125 16.96 -10.13 -5.94
N GLN A 126 15.94 -10.04 -5.06
CA GLN A 126 14.57 -10.44 -5.41
C GLN A 126 13.99 -9.55 -6.52
N LEU A 127 14.18 -8.24 -6.41
CA LEU A 127 13.67 -7.29 -7.42
C LEU A 127 14.34 -7.52 -8.78
N ASP A 128 15.65 -7.77 -8.81
CA ASP A 128 16.39 -8.03 -10.05
C ASP A 128 15.87 -9.28 -10.77
N GLU A 129 15.49 -10.34 -10.02
CA GLU A 129 14.88 -11.53 -10.61
C GLU A 129 13.46 -11.28 -11.11
N ILE A 130 12.62 -10.59 -10.33
CA ILE A 130 11.23 -10.31 -10.71
C ILE A 130 11.18 -9.40 -11.96
N LEU A 131 12.04 -8.39 -12.03
CA LEU A 131 12.09 -7.43 -13.14
C LEU A 131 12.51 -8.06 -14.47
N LYS A 132 13.13 -9.25 -14.46
CA LYS A 132 13.41 -10.01 -15.69
C LYS A 132 12.15 -10.58 -16.34
N THR A 133 11.06 -10.67 -15.58
CA THR A 133 9.80 -11.29 -16.04
C THR A 133 8.79 -10.28 -16.60
N ILE A 134 9.10 -8.98 -16.56
CA ILE A 134 8.23 -7.90 -17.05
C ILE A 134 8.64 -7.45 -18.45
#